data_68f39073665ba794d5a320c6dfdfb17a
#
_entry.id   68f39073665ba794d5a320c6dfdfb17a
#
_cell.length_a   1.000
_cell.length_b   1.000
_cell.length_c   1.000
_cell.angle_alpha   90.00
_cell.angle_beta   90.00
_cell.angle_gamma   90.00
#
_symmetry.space_group_name_H-M   'P 1'
#
loop_
_entity.id
_entity.type
_entity.pdbx_description
1 polymer ?
#
loop_
_entity_poly.entity_id
_entity_poly.type
_entity_poly.pdbx_seq_one_letter_code
_entity_poly.pdbx_strand_id
1 'polypeptide(L)'
;MRYYLNCHIIRPSAPSNMNRGDDGKPKCYYTASGARRSYVSSQCLKHAYHEAWRRDGDFNNPSIRTKAVKRELMQAVAVADPSMTEEERSRAASTVLNLLDLKPDKKGSDKTQNVVFMSRNQYTALADLIKNHKELLLSVPEVEEPEEGDGQEEDGKKKKKKKKGGPADAIIPELTDAIHKNIGPEMFGTGAFVPKNTLLTVQACWQTAAMTAINDYKPTSDFYSSTDDVLDENGYLDVQEMSQNLFYEYNVLNLSELAVDIGPEMAAEFAVKAMEKVATTLPDGMQNRFASYEMPVTALFTIRERQANLQSAFWAPTKSEDIIADSVRRLGDEARRMYDSFLEPPVKAYVIGKPVDLGAVEPETGRMADVLASMKKEIISLLGE
;
A
#
# COMPACT_ATOMS: atom_id res chain seq x y z
N MET A 1 -16.11 -19.28 -7.59
CA MET A 1 -15.32 -19.44 -6.34
C MET A 1 -14.55 -18.16 -6.04
N ARG A 2 -14.17 -17.91 -4.78
CA ARG A 2 -13.30 -16.76 -4.43
C ARG A 2 -11.95 -17.28 -4.00
N TYR A 3 -10.89 -16.82 -4.64
CA TYR A 3 -9.52 -17.23 -4.32
C TYR A 3 -8.74 -16.10 -3.66
N TYR A 4 -7.96 -16.47 -2.65
CA TYR A 4 -7.05 -15.60 -1.92
C TYR A 4 -5.62 -16.17 -1.95
N LEU A 5 -4.65 -15.33 -2.22
CA LEU A 5 -3.25 -15.65 -2.02
C LEU A 5 -2.84 -15.16 -0.63
N ASN A 6 -2.61 -16.10 0.29
CA ASN A 6 -2.10 -15.81 1.63
C ASN A 6 -0.57 -15.95 1.61
N CYS A 7 0.12 -15.04 2.25
CA CYS A 7 1.57 -15.02 2.37
C CYS A 7 1.97 -14.89 3.84
N HIS A 8 2.80 -15.82 4.31
CA HIS A 8 3.33 -15.85 5.66
C HIS A 8 4.84 -15.86 5.60
N ILE A 9 5.47 -14.87 6.22
CA ILE A 9 6.93 -14.73 6.22
C ILE A 9 7.47 -14.78 7.63
N ILE A 10 8.53 -15.55 7.84
CA ILE A 10 9.40 -15.46 9.00
C ILE A 10 10.72 -14.83 8.54
N ARG A 11 11.05 -13.66 9.11
CA ARG A 11 12.21 -12.87 8.72
C ARG A 11 13.02 -12.43 9.94
N PRO A 12 14.34 -12.71 9.99
CA PRO A 12 15.21 -12.10 10.98
C PRO A 12 15.46 -10.62 10.64
N SER A 13 15.84 -9.84 11.62
CA SER A 13 16.46 -8.54 11.40
C SER A 13 17.76 -8.44 12.18
N ALA A 14 18.77 -7.81 11.61
CA ALA A 14 19.90 -7.29 12.37
C ALA A 14 19.39 -6.29 13.43
N PRO A 15 20.21 -5.91 14.41
CA PRO A 15 19.87 -4.80 15.28
C PRO A 15 19.47 -3.59 14.42
N SER A 16 18.23 -3.09 14.61
CA SER A 16 17.66 -2.09 13.73
C SER A 16 16.57 -1.26 14.41
N ASN A 17 16.19 -0.16 13.76
CA ASN A 17 15.09 0.71 14.16
C ASN A 17 14.30 1.17 12.92
N MET A 18 13.75 0.20 12.18
CA MET A 18 13.09 0.40 10.88
C MET A 18 11.80 1.23 10.97
N ASN A 19 11.08 1.16 12.09
CA ASN A 19 9.82 1.88 12.28
C ASN A 19 9.73 2.47 13.69
N ARG A 20 9.90 3.78 13.78
CA ARG A 20 10.03 4.53 15.03
C ARG A 20 8.70 5.07 15.53
N GLY A 21 8.58 5.17 16.87
CA GLY A 21 7.59 5.99 17.53
C GLY A 21 7.95 7.48 17.47
N ASP A 22 7.14 8.29 18.09
CA ASP A 22 7.35 9.74 18.29
C ASP A 22 8.54 10.05 19.21
N ASP A 23 8.88 9.09 20.09
CA ASP A 23 10.05 9.11 20.97
C ASP A 23 11.37 8.68 20.27
N GLY A 24 11.34 8.42 18.97
CA GLY A 24 12.50 7.98 18.19
C GLY A 24 12.91 6.52 18.37
N LYS A 25 12.22 5.75 19.24
CA LYS A 25 12.53 4.35 19.56
C LYS A 25 11.77 3.39 18.64
N PRO A 26 12.22 2.11 18.54
CA PRO A 26 11.46 1.09 17.82
C PRO A 26 10.02 0.99 18.33
N LYS A 27 9.05 1.00 17.43
CA LYS A 27 7.64 0.81 17.81
C LYS A 27 7.42 -0.52 18.50
N CYS A 28 6.67 -0.48 19.59
CA CYS A 28 6.34 -1.65 20.41
C CYS A 28 4.86 -1.66 20.78
N TYR A 29 4.36 -2.85 21.09
CA TYR A 29 3.04 -3.05 21.69
C TYR A 29 3.13 -4.09 22.81
N TYR A 30 2.12 -4.14 23.66
CA TYR A 30 1.97 -5.17 24.67
C TYR A 30 0.98 -6.22 24.19
N THR A 31 1.37 -7.50 24.25
CA THR A 31 0.47 -8.62 24.01
C THR A 31 -0.57 -8.72 25.13
N ALA A 32 -1.64 -9.49 24.92
CA ALA A 32 -2.63 -9.75 25.96
C ALA A 32 -2.03 -10.41 27.23
N SER A 33 -0.90 -11.13 27.09
CA SER A 33 -0.18 -11.71 28.22
C SER A 33 0.84 -10.75 28.88
N GLY A 34 0.89 -9.49 28.45
CA GLY A 34 1.79 -8.47 28.99
C GLY A 34 3.21 -8.47 28.43
N ALA A 35 3.56 -9.37 27.49
CA ALA A 35 4.85 -9.35 26.82
C ALA A 35 4.96 -8.14 25.89
N ARG A 36 6.08 -7.41 25.93
CA ARG A 36 6.36 -6.30 25.03
C ARG A 36 7.06 -6.82 23.77
N ARG A 37 6.60 -6.39 22.59
CA ARG A 37 7.14 -6.81 21.29
C ARG A 37 7.30 -5.65 20.34
N SER A 38 8.33 -5.68 19.52
CA SER A 38 8.52 -4.76 18.40
C SER A 38 7.52 -5.06 17.29
N TYR A 39 7.18 -4.03 16.53
CA TYR A 39 6.43 -4.19 15.28
C TYR A 39 6.79 -3.13 14.24
N VAL A 40 6.56 -3.50 12.99
CA VAL A 40 6.57 -2.56 11.86
C VAL A 40 5.12 -2.44 11.36
N SER A 41 4.61 -1.22 11.31
CA SER A 41 3.21 -1.00 10.94
C SER A 41 2.94 -1.35 9.48
N SER A 42 1.72 -1.81 9.19
CA SER A 42 1.29 -2.12 7.82
C SER A 42 1.43 -0.95 6.86
N GLN A 43 1.25 0.29 7.34
CA GLN A 43 1.45 1.50 6.53
C GLN A 43 2.92 1.69 6.14
N CYS A 44 3.85 1.43 7.08
CA CYS A 44 5.28 1.51 6.81
C CYS A 44 5.72 0.44 5.79
N LEU A 45 5.22 -0.79 5.94
CA LEU A 45 5.49 -1.89 5.01
C LEU A 45 4.95 -1.57 3.61
N LYS A 46 3.66 -1.22 3.50
CA LYS A 46 3.07 -0.88 2.20
C LYS A 46 3.77 0.30 1.52
N HIS A 47 4.19 1.31 2.29
CA HIS A 47 4.99 2.41 1.74
C HIS A 47 6.30 1.91 1.14
N ALA A 48 7.03 1.06 1.87
CA ALA A 48 8.28 0.47 1.38
C ALA A 48 8.08 -0.35 0.09
N TYR A 49 7.00 -1.16 0.01
CA TYR A 49 6.69 -1.94 -1.18
C TYR A 49 6.36 -1.05 -2.38
N HIS A 50 5.62 0.04 -2.18
CA HIS A 50 5.32 1.00 -3.24
C HIS A 50 6.56 1.72 -3.75
N GLU A 51 7.44 2.16 -2.86
CA GLU A 51 8.70 2.80 -3.26
C GLU A 51 9.60 1.82 -4.03
N ALA A 52 9.63 0.54 -3.62
CA ALA A 52 10.36 -0.50 -4.35
C ALA A 52 9.78 -0.72 -5.75
N TRP A 53 8.45 -0.79 -5.91
CA TRP A 53 7.83 -0.89 -7.23
C TRP A 53 8.17 0.28 -8.15
N ARG A 54 8.15 1.50 -7.62
CA ARG A 54 8.49 2.72 -8.40
C ARG A 54 9.95 2.72 -8.82
N ARG A 55 10.86 2.38 -7.89
CA ARG A 55 12.29 2.32 -8.15
C ARG A 55 12.62 1.28 -9.21
N ASP A 56 11.99 0.11 -9.14
CA ASP A 56 12.28 -1.02 -10.01
C ASP A 56 11.48 -0.97 -11.33
N GLY A 57 10.54 -0.01 -11.47
CA GLY A 57 9.74 0.17 -12.68
C GLY A 57 8.77 -0.98 -12.97
N ASP A 58 8.26 -1.64 -11.91
CA ASP A 58 7.42 -2.85 -12.04
C ASP A 58 6.09 -2.61 -12.77
N PHE A 59 5.57 -1.39 -12.73
CA PHE A 59 4.34 -1.02 -13.41
C PHE A 59 4.53 0.20 -14.30
N ASN A 60 4.09 0.10 -15.56
CA ASN A 60 4.19 1.18 -16.55
C ASN A 60 3.27 2.38 -16.25
N ASN A 61 2.33 2.22 -15.32
CA ASN A 61 1.36 3.25 -14.93
C ASN A 61 1.45 3.54 -13.43
N PRO A 62 2.53 4.22 -12.95
CA PRO A 62 2.70 4.52 -11.54
C PRO A 62 1.62 5.48 -11.04
N SER A 63 1.23 5.31 -9.79
CA SER A 63 0.22 6.14 -9.12
C SER A 63 0.86 7.12 -8.15
N ILE A 64 0.26 8.30 -8.01
CA ILE A 64 0.78 9.40 -7.18
C ILE A 64 -0.24 9.75 -6.11
N ARG A 65 0.23 9.94 -4.88
CA ARG A 65 -0.55 10.49 -3.76
C ARG A 65 -0.18 11.94 -3.53
N THR A 66 -1.12 12.86 -3.81
CA THR A 66 -0.83 14.28 -3.67
C THR A 66 -2.08 15.09 -3.34
N LYS A 67 -1.89 16.25 -2.72
CA LYS A 67 -2.87 17.34 -2.66
C LYS A 67 -2.73 18.29 -3.85
N ALA A 68 -1.61 18.26 -4.57
CA ALA A 68 -1.34 19.15 -5.69
C ALA A 68 -1.93 18.63 -7.01
N VAL A 69 -3.18 18.10 -6.96
CA VAL A 69 -3.84 17.44 -8.09
C VAL A 69 -4.00 18.39 -9.28
N LYS A 70 -4.32 19.66 -9.01
CA LYS A 70 -4.46 20.70 -10.05
C LYS A 70 -3.15 20.89 -10.82
N ARG A 71 -2.02 21.00 -10.11
CA ARG A 71 -0.69 21.16 -10.72
C ARG A 71 -0.33 19.98 -11.61
N GLU A 72 -0.53 18.74 -11.12
CA GLU A 72 -0.25 17.54 -11.91
C GLU A 72 -1.12 17.45 -13.17
N LEU A 73 -2.42 17.83 -13.06
CA LEU A 73 -3.33 17.89 -14.20
C LEU A 73 -2.90 18.97 -15.20
N MET A 74 -2.55 20.17 -14.74
CA MET A 74 -2.06 21.26 -15.61
C MET A 74 -0.79 20.86 -16.37
N GLN A 75 0.13 20.11 -15.72
CA GLN A 75 1.32 19.58 -16.39
C GLN A 75 0.96 18.56 -17.46
N ALA A 76 0.02 17.65 -17.19
CA ALA A 76 -0.47 16.71 -18.19
C ALA A 76 -1.14 17.42 -19.38
N VAL A 77 -1.96 18.45 -19.11
CA VAL A 77 -2.59 19.27 -20.16
C VAL A 77 -1.55 20.01 -21.00
N ALA A 78 -0.48 20.52 -20.40
CA ALA A 78 0.60 21.19 -21.13
C ALA A 78 1.30 20.25 -22.13
N VAL A 79 1.35 18.96 -21.85
CA VAL A 79 1.87 17.92 -22.75
C VAL A 79 0.84 17.57 -23.83
N ALA A 80 -0.44 17.41 -23.47
CA ALA A 80 -1.51 17.02 -24.40
C ALA A 80 -1.89 18.13 -25.39
N ASP A 81 -1.89 19.39 -24.91
CA ASP A 81 -2.16 20.58 -25.72
C ASP A 81 -1.22 21.73 -25.34
N PRO A 82 -0.04 21.81 -25.99
CA PRO A 82 0.94 22.89 -25.75
C PRO A 82 0.43 24.28 -26.16
N SER A 83 -0.64 24.38 -26.95
CA SER A 83 -1.18 25.67 -27.42
C SER A 83 -1.99 26.41 -26.34
N MET A 84 -2.43 25.72 -25.29
CA MET A 84 -3.16 26.33 -24.18
C MET A 84 -2.24 27.20 -23.31
N THR A 85 -2.73 28.40 -22.99
CA THR A 85 -2.04 29.27 -22.01
C THR A 85 -2.12 28.69 -20.60
N GLU A 86 -1.28 29.15 -19.69
CA GLU A 86 -1.30 28.72 -18.30
C GLU A 86 -2.66 29.02 -17.63
N GLU A 87 -3.27 30.18 -17.92
CA GLU A 87 -4.57 30.57 -17.42
C GLU A 87 -5.68 29.63 -17.93
N GLU A 88 -5.69 29.32 -19.23
CA GLU A 88 -6.64 28.36 -19.81
C GLU A 88 -6.51 26.98 -19.18
N ARG A 89 -5.28 26.49 -19.00
CA ARG A 89 -5.00 25.20 -18.32
C ARG A 89 -5.50 25.20 -16.88
N SER A 90 -5.22 26.27 -16.15
CA SER A 90 -5.66 26.44 -14.75
C SER A 90 -7.18 26.43 -14.64
N ARG A 91 -7.87 27.17 -15.51
CA ARG A 91 -9.34 27.27 -15.53
C ARG A 91 -9.98 25.92 -15.89
N ALA A 92 -9.53 25.29 -16.97
CA ALA A 92 -10.06 23.98 -17.39
C ALA A 92 -9.81 22.90 -16.34
N ALA A 93 -8.61 22.86 -15.74
CA ALA A 93 -8.31 21.94 -14.64
C ALA A 93 -9.22 22.17 -13.44
N SER A 94 -9.45 23.42 -13.03
CA SER A 94 -10.37 23.74 -11.94
C SER A 94 -11.79 23.27 -12.23
N THR A 95 -12.28 23.44 -13.46
CA THR A 95 -13.60 22.96 -13.88
C THR A 95 -13.70 21.43 -13.76
N VAL A 96 -12.70 20.68 -14.24
CA VAL A 96 -12.65 19.22 -14.13
C VAL A 96 -12.58 18.77 -12.66
N LEU A 97 -11.77 19.42 -11.82
CA LEU A 97 -11.70 19.10 -10.40
C LEU A 97 -13.03 19.34 -9.67
N ASN A 98 -13.77 20.40 -10.06
CA ASN A 98 -15.10 20.66 -9.54
C ASN A 98 -16.12 19.58 -9.96
N LEU A 99 -16.04 19.08 -11.21
CA LEU A 99 -16.85 17.94 -11.67
C LEU A 99 -16.54 16.65 -10.91
N LEU A 100 -15.28 16.48 -10.49
CA LEU A 100 -14.83 15.39 -9.64
C LEU A 100 -15.13 15.62 -8.14
N ASP A 101 -15.82 16.68 -7.76
CA ASP A 101 -16.06 17.11 -6.35
C ASP A 101 -14.76 17.21 -5.51
N LEU A 102 -13.66 17.58 -6.14
CA LEU A 102 -12.37 17.82 -5.52
C LEU A 102 -12.22 19.31 -5.20
N LYS A 103 -12.55 19.69 -3.97
CA LYS A 103 -12.50 21.07 -3.51
C LYS A 103 -11.08 21.49 -3.13
N PRO A 104 -10.73 22.78 -3.35
CA PRO A 104 -9.48 23.34 -2.84
C PRO A 104 -9.50 23.35 -1.31
N ASP A 105 -8.32 23.31 -0.68
CA ASP A 105 -8.16 23.36 0.79
C ASP A 105 -8.45 24.77 1.35
N LYS A 106 -8.19 25.80 0.55
CA LYS A 106 -8.49 27.22 0.82
C LYS A 106 -8.86 27.90 -0.48
N LYS A 107 -9.60 29.02 -0.39
CA LYS A 107 -9.95 29.84 -1.55
C LYS A 107 -8.69 30.22 -2.36
N GLY A 108 -8.68 29.94 -3.65
CA GLY A 108 -7.56 30.20 -4.56
C GLY A 108 -6.36 29.27 -4.41
N SER A 109 -6.44 28.21 -3.61
CA SER A 109 -5.37 27.24 -3.45
C SER A 109 -5.32 26.23 -4.59
N ASP A 110 -4.11 25.87 -5.03
CA ASP A 110 -3.87 24.76 -5.96
C ASP A 110 -3.88 23.38 -5.29
N LYS A 111 -4.07 23.33 -3.95
CA LYS A 111 -4.12 22.09 -3.18
C LYS A 111 -5.56 21.67 -2.92
N THR A 112 -5.85 20.39 -3.06
CA THR A 112 -7.14 19.80 -2.67
C THR A 112 -7.22 19.60 -1.15
N GLN A 113 -8.44 19.62 -0.59
CA GLN A 113 -8.67 19.35 0.85
C GLN A 113 -8.11 17.99 1.27
N ASN A 114 -8.33 16.97 0.46
CA ASN A 114 -7.88 15.61 0.71
C ASN A 114 -6.66 15.26 -0.15
N VAL A 115 -5.85 14.35 0.33
CA VAL A 115 -4.85 13.66 -0.50
C VAL A 115 -5.60 12.75 -1.48
N VAL A 116 -5.29 12.88 -2.76
CA VAL A 116 -5.86 12.07 -3.83
C VAL A 116 -4.80 11.11 -4.35
N PHE A 117 -5.19 9.87 -4.60
CA PHE A 117 -4.34 8.85 -5.19
C PHE A 117 -4.84 8.54 -6.59
N MET A 118 -4.06 8.89 -7.60
CA MET A 118 -4.38 8.73 -9.02
C MET A 118 -3.16 8.25 -9.80
N SER A 119 -3.40 7.44 -10.84
CA SER A 119 -2.36 6.98 -11.74
C SER A 119 -1.96 8.05 -12.76
N ARG A 120 -0.78 7.90 -13.35
CA ARG A 120 -0.32 8.78 -14.45
C ARG A 120 -1.25 8.71 -15.66
N ASN A 121 -1.77 7.53 -16.00
CA ASN A 121 -2.69 7.39 -17.12
C ASN A 121 -4.04 8.08 -16.85
N GLN A 122 -4.51 8.14 -15.60
CA GLN A 122 -5.71 8.93 -15.27
C GLN A 122 -5.47 10.43 -15.52
N TYR A 123 -4.31 10.97 -15.15
CA TYR A 123 -3.96 12.36 -15.46
C TYR A 123 -3.88 12.60 -16.97
N THR A 124 -3.30 11.68 -17.73
CA THR A 124 -3.22 11.76 -19.19
C THR A 124 -4.62 11.74 -19.82
N ALA A 125 -5.47 10.81 -19.41
CA ALA A 125 -6.83 10.70 -19.93
C ALA A 125 -7.69 11.94 -19.59
N LEU A 126 -7.52 12.53 -18.41
CA LEU A 126 -8.15 13.79 -18.05
C LEU A 126 -7.61 14.96 -18.87
N ALA A 127 -6.34 14.98 -19.21
CA ALA A 127 -5.73 16.00 -20.06
C ALA A 127 -6.26 15.90 -21.50
N ASP A 128 -6.40 14.70 -22.04
CA ASP A 128 -7.01 14.47 -23.37
C ASP A 128 -8.48 14.90 -23.39
N LEU A 129 -9.24 14.63 -22.32
CA LEU A 129 -10.61 15.08 -22.16
C LEU A 129 -10.68 16.63 -22.15
N ILE A 130 -9.78 17.31 -21.43
CA ILE A 130 -9.68 18.77 -21.41
C ILE A 130 -9.41 19.30 -22.82
N LYS A 131 -8.46 18.71 -23.55
CA LYS A 131 -8.13 19.08 -24.92
C LYS A 131 -9.36 18.95 -25.85
N ASN A 132 -10.08 17.83 -25.76
CA ASN A 132 -11.23 17.54 -26.63
C ASN A 132 -12.44 18.44 -26.34
N HIS A 133 -12.60 18.94 -25.11
CA HIS A 133 -13.71 19.75 -24.65
C HIS A 133 -13.28 21.16 -24.20
N LYS A 134 -12.17 21.67 -24.72
CA LYS A 134 -11.55 22.94 -24.31
C LYS A 134 -12.57 24.10 -24.27
N GLU A 135 -13.30 24.33 -25.36
CA GLU A 135 -14.24 25.44 -25.46
C GLU A 135 -15.36 25.33 -24.43
N LEU A 136 -15.91 24.14 -24.23
CA LEU A 136 -16.95 23.88 -23.25
C LEU A 136 -16.46 24.14 -21.81
N LEU A 137 -15.28 23.62 -21.46
CA LEU A 137 -14.73 23.77 -20.12
C LEU A 137 -14.35 25.23 -19.80
N LEU A 138 -13.89 25.99 -20.80
CA LEU A 138 -13.58 27.40 -20.65
C LEU A 138 -14.82 28.29 -20.65
N SER A 139 -15.97 27.82 -21.16
CA SER A 139 -17.23 28.56 -21.12
C SER A 139 -17.90 28.54 -19.73
N VAL A 140 -17.52 27.61 -18.86
CA VAL A 140 -18.09 27.52 -17.50
C VAL A 140 -17.64 28.73 -16.69
N PRO A 141 -18.56 29.51 -16.11
CA PRO A 141 -18.21 30.62 -15.23
C PRO A 141 -17.38 30.11 -14.05
N GLU A 142 -16.38 30.86 -13.62
CA GLU A 142 -15.71 30.58 -12.36
C GLU A 142 -16.72 30.60 -11.22
N VAL A 143 -16.81 29.51 -10.49
CA VAL A 143 -17.71 29.43 -9.32
C VAL A 143 -17.09 30.28 -8.23
N GLU A 144 -17.65 31.47 -8.00
CA GLU A 144 -17.35 32.22 -6.78
C GLU A 144 -17.82 31.39 -5.58
N GLU A 145 -16.85 30.84 -4.84
CA GLU A 145 -17.16 30.16 -3.57
C GLU A 145 -17.69 31.20 -2.58
N PRO A 146 -18.83 30.92 -1.91
CA PRO A 146 -19.34 31.83 -0.88
C PRO A 146 -18.28 32.01 0.20
N GLU A 147 -18.06 33.25 0.62
CA GLU A 147 -17.24 33.57 1.77
C GLU A 147 -17.78 32.81 2.99
N GLU A 148 -16.94 32.01 3.62
CA GLU A 148 -17.27 31.41 4.92
C GLU A 148 -17.32 32.55 5.94
N GLY A 149 -18.54 33.03 6.21
CA GLY A 149 -18.81 33.83 7.39
C GLY A 149 -18.64 32.96 8.63
N ASP A 150 -17.85 33.41 9.60
CA ASP A 150 -17.76 32.90 10.97
C ASP A 150 -19.20 32.83 11.56
N GLY A 151 -19.83 31.68 11.48
CA GLY A 151 -21.19 31.45 11.95
C GLY A 151 -21.31 30.08 12.61
N GLN A 152 -21.49 30.15 13.92
CA GLN A 152 -21.79 29.05 14.85
C GLN A 152 -22.72 28.01 14.25
N GLU A 153 -22.43 26.74 14.50
CA GLU A 153 -23.28 25.58 14.20
C GLU A 153 -24.67 25.74 14.85
N GLU A 154 -25.68 26.04 14.04
CA GLU A 154 -27.07 25.78 14.39
C GLU A 154 -27.57 24.54 13.63
N ASP A 155 -28.01 23.58 14.42
CA ASP A 155 -28.62 22.30 14.03
C ASP A 155 -29.90 22.55 13.20
N GLY A 156 -29.80 22.51 11.88
CA GLY A 156 -30.92 22.72 10.99
C GLY A 156 -30.75 22.02 9.66
N LYS A 157 -31.56 20.96 9.45
CA LYS A 157 -31.72 20.21 8.18
C LYS A 157 -31.90 21.13 6.96
N LYS A 158 -30.83 21.66 6.40
CA LYS A 158 -30.87 22.26 5.07
C LYS A 158 -30.86 21.16 4.02
N LYS A 159 -32.02 20.87 3.42
CA LYS A 159 -32.14 20.09 2.17
C LYS A 159 -31.23 20.72 1.13
N LYS A 160 -30.14 20.00 0.76
CA LYS A 160 -29.29 20.36 -0.37
C LYS A 160 -30.16 20.38 -1.62
N LYS A 161 -30.46 21.56 -2.13
CA LYS A 161 -30.99 21.72 -3.50
C LYS A 161 -29.97 21.11 -4.45
N LYS A 162 -30.31 20.02 -5.17
CA LYS A 162 -29.54 19.56 -6.32
C LYS A 162 -29.33 20.76 -7.22
N LYS A 163 -28.08 21.22 -7.41
CA LYS A 163 -27.74 22.20 -8.42
C LYS A 163 -28.23 21.62 -9.76
N LYS A 164 -29.01 22.38 -10.53
CA LYS A 164 -29.33 22.03 -11.90
C LYS A 164 -28.03 21.90 -12.67
N GLY A 165 -27.91 20.85 -13.50
CA GLY A 165 -26.72 20.56 -14.28
C GLY A 165 -26.23 21.76 -15.08
N GLY A 166 -24.93 22.01 -15.04
CA GLY A 166 -24.26 23.00 -15.87
C GLY A 166 -23.91 22.43 -17.26
N PRO A 167 -23.54 23.27 -18.23
CA PRO A 167 -23.12 22.77 -19.57
C PRO A 167 -22.05 21.72 -19.54
N ALA A 168 -21.11 21.78 -18.57
CA ALA A 168 -20.03 20.81 -18.40
C ALA A 168 -20.49 19.44 -17.86
N ASP A 169 -21.71 19.31 -17.34
CA ASP A 169 -22.21 17.99 -16.87
C ASP A 169 -22.38 17.00 -18.03
N ALA A 170 -22.42 17.47 -19.26
CA ALA A 170 -22.51 16.65 -20.47
C ALA A 170 -21.29 15.71 -20.63
N ILE A 171 -20.11 16.07 -20.09
CA ILE A 171 -18.88 15.25 -20.18
C ILE A 171 -18.69 14.29 -19.00
N ILE A 172 -19.60 14.26 -18.00
CA ILE A 172 -19.48 13.36 -16.83
C ILE A 172 -19.33 11.88 -17.22
N PRO A 173 -20.03 11.35 -18.22
CA PRO A 173 -19.82 9.96 -18.66
C PRO A 173 -18.38 9.72 -19.16
N GLU A 174 -17.85 10.61 -20.00
CA GLU A 174 -16.47 10.51 -20.52
C GLU A 174 -15.45 10.71 -19.40
N LEU A 175 -15.72 11.60 -18.45
CA LEU A 175 -14.90 11.79 -17.25
C LEU A 175 -14.86 10.54 -16.39
N THR A 176 -16.00 9.88 -16.21
CA THR A 176 -16.10 8.61 -15.49
C THR A 176 -15.27 7.52 -16.16
N ASP A 177 -15.39 7.41 -17.47
CA ASP A 177 -14.61 6.48 -18.28
C ASP A 177 -13.10 6.76 -18.20
N ALA A 178 -12.71 8.03 -18.30
CA ALA A 178 -11.30 8.45 -18.19
C ALA A 178 -10.67 8.05 -16.84
N ILE A 179 -11.45 8.13 -15.75
CA ILE A 179 -11.00 7.71 -14.42
C ILE A 179 -10.95 6.20 -14.32
N HIS A 180 -12.02 5.48 -14.66
CA HIS A 180 -12.15 4.05 -14.37
C HIS A 180 -11.29 3.16 -15.27
N LYS A 181 -11.15 3.50 -16.55
CA LYS A 181 -10.35 2.71 -17.51
C LYS A 181 -8.83 2.88 -17.32
N ASN A 182 -8.41 3.87 -16.53
CA ASN A 182 -7.00 4.23 -16.37
C ASN A 182 -6.49 4.05 -14.92
N ILE A 183 -7.19 3.30 -14.07
CA ILE A 183 -6.74 3.00 -12.71
C ILE A 183 -5.43 2.22 -12.79
N GLY A 184 -4.43 2.64 -12.01
CA GLY A 184 -3.15 1.94 -11.93
C GLY A 184 -3.23 0.69 -11.07
N PRO A 185 -2.48 -0.38 -11.42
CA PRO A 185 -2.48 -1.63 -10.63
C PRO A 185 -2.21 -1.43 -9.14
N GLU A 186 -1.32 -0.50 -8.78
CA GLU A 186 -1.03 -0.15 -7.38
C GLU A 186 -2.27 0.27 -6.60
N MET A 187 -3.24 0.93 -7.26
CA MET A 187 -4.45 1.42 -6.62
C MET A 187 -5.38 0.27 -6.23
N PHE A 188 -5.49 -0.77 -7.07
CA PHE A 188 -6.23 -1.99 -6.70
C PHE A 188 -5.54 -2.72 -5.55
N GLY A 189 -4.22 -2.74 -5.53
CA GLY A 189 -3.45 -3.35 -4.45
C GLY A 189 -3.67 -2.68 -3.09
N THR A 190 -3.71 -1.34 -3.03
CA THR A 190 -3.70 -0.58 -1.77
C THR A 190 -4.97 0.18 -1.47
N GLY A 191 -5.83 0.29 -2.46
CA GLY A 191 -7.03 1.11 -2.40
C GLY A 191 -6.76 2.61 -2.55
N ALA A 192 -7.78 3.32 -2.98
CA ALA A 192 -7.83 4.77 -2.98
C ALA A 192 -9.14 5.19 -2.34
N PHE A 193 -9.08 6.13 -1.41
CA PHE A 193 -10.27 6.64 -0.74
C PHE A 193 -10.27 8.16 -0.74
N VAL A 194 -11.31 8.73 -1.31
CA VAL A 194 -11.59 10.17 -1.23
C VAL A 194 -12.96 10.32 -0.56
N PRO A 195 -13.06 10.96 0.61
CA PRO A 195 -14.31 11.10 1.34
C PRO A 195 -15.43 11.65 0.46
N LYS A 196 -16.58 10.97 0.46
CA LYS A 196 -17.78 11.32 -0.31
C LYS A 196 -17.63 11.28 -1.85
N ASN A 197 -16.51 10.81 -2.37
CA ASN A 197 -16.25 10.69 -3.80
C ASN A 197 -16.12 9.22 -4.18
N THR A 198 -17.20 8.64 -4.70
CA THR A 198 -17.22 7.21 -5.12
C THR A 198 -16.47 6.99 -6.43
N LEU A 199 -16.37 7.99 -7.28
CA LEU A 199 -15.70 7.92 -8.58
C LEU A 199 -14.19 7.68 -8.44
N LEU A 200 -13.57 8.30 -7.42
CA LEU A 200 -12.13 8.18 -7.14
C LEU A 200 -11.83 7.14 -6.07
N THR A 201 -12.85 6.42 -5.58
CA THR A 201 -12.64 5.37 -4.57
C THR A 201 -12.40 4.03 -5.24
N VAL A 202 -11.27 3.41 -4.91
CA VAL A 202 -10.89 2.07 -5.37
C VAL A 202 -10.73 1.19 -4.14
N GLN A 203 -11.40 0.04 -4.12
CA GLN A 203 -11.31 -0.91 -3.02
C GLN A 203 -9.98 -1.65 -3.08
N ALA A 204 -9.33 -1.81 -1.92
CA ALA A 204 -8.08 -2.54 -1.82
C ALA A 204 -8.33 -4.05 -1.89
N CYS A 205 -7.67 -4.71 -2.84
CA CYS A 205 -7.64 -6.18 -2.92
C CYS A 205 -6.51 -6.78 -2.07
N TRP A 206 -5.55 -5.99 -1.59
CA TRP A 206 -4.40 -6.43 -0.80
C TRP A 206 -4.46 -5.90 0.62
N GLN A 207 -4.43 -6.82 1.59
CA GLN A 207 -4.37 -6.52 3.02
C GLN A 207 -3.00 -6.93 3.55
N THR A 208 -2.38 -6.07 4.35
CA THR A 208 -1.09 -6.29 5.01
C THR A 208 -1.28 -6.13 6.50
N ALA A 209 -0.93 -7.12 7.29
CA ALA A 209 -0.86 -7.01 8.74
C ALA A 209 0.40 -6.24 9.17
N ALA A 210 0.43 -5.75 10.39
CA ALA A 210 1.69 -5.29 10.97
C ALA A 210 2.67 -6.48 11.08
N MET A 211 3.91 -6.31 10.68
CA MET A 211 4.97 -7.28 10.91
C MET A 211 5.37 -7.24 12.39
N THR A 212 5.21 -8.35 13.11
CA THR A 212 5.35 -8.40 14.57
C THR A 212 6.49 -9.32 15.00
N ALA A 213 7.26 -8.88 16.00
CA ALA A 213 8.33 -9.71 16.54
C ALA A 213 7.78 -11.00 17.19
N ILE A 214 8.45 -12.12 16.94
CA ILE A 214 8.14 -13.43 17.55
C ILE A 214 8.79 -13.53 18.93
N ASN A 215 9.89 -12.83 19.15
CA ASN A 215 10.63 -12.75 20.43
C ASN A 215 10.17 -11.54 21.26
N ASP A 216 10.53 -11.55 22.55
CA ASP A 216 10.34 -10.40 23.43
C ASP A 216 11.22 -9.22 22.99
N TYR A 217 10.70 -8.01 23.21
CA TYR A 217 11.44 -6.79 22.97
C TYR A 217 12.61 -6.64 23.96
N LYS A 218 13.81 -6.60 23.42
CA LYS A 218 15.05 -6.37 24.17
C LYS A 218 15.80 -5.22 23.49
N PRO A 219 15.58 -3.96 23.96
CA PRO A 219 16.28 -2.82 23.38
C PRO A 219 17.75 -2.82 23.77
N THR A 220 18.57 -2.34 22.85
CA THR A 220 19.96 -1.99 23.06
C THR A 220 20.13 -0.52 22.76
N SER A 221 20.79 0.20 23.68
CA SER A 221 21.12 1.62 23.46
C SER A 221 22.51 1.73 22.87
N ASP A 222 22.63 2.40 21.76
CA ASP A 222 23.89 2.76 21.10
C ASP A 222 24.15 4.24 21.35
N PHE A 223 25.26 4.50 22.07
CA PHE A 223 25.73 5.84 22.32
C PHE A 223 26.74 6.23 21.25
N TYR A 224 26.53 7.36 20.60
CA TYR A 224 27.45 7.83 19.57
C TYR A 224 27.74 9.33 19.69
N SER A 225 28.91 9.72 19.18
CA SER A 225 29.34 11.10 19.08
C SER A 225 29.79 11.41 17.65
N SER A 226 29.64 12.66 17.23
CA SER A 226 30.35 13.19 16.08
C SER A 226 31.53 14.02 16.58
N THR A 227 32.68 13.92 15.91
CA THR A 227 33.86 14.76 16.17
C THR A 227 33.78 15.98 15.25
N ASP A 228 34.10 17.15 15.77
CA ASP A 228 34.31 18.34 14.95
C ASP A 228 35.75 18.31 14.43
N ASP A 229 35.92 18.25 13.11
CA ASP A 229 37.24 18.12 12.49
C ASP A 229 38.09 19.42 12.54
N VAL A 230 37.48 20.55 12.94
CA VAL A 230 38.12 21.86 12.97
C VAL A 230 38.38 22.32 14.41
N LEU A 231 37.43 22.04 15.32
CA LEU A 231 37.50 22.53 16.68
C LEU A 231 38.11 21.54 17.68
N ASP A 232 38.45 20.35 17.26
CA ASP A 232 38.99 19.24 18.09
C ASP A 232 38.12 18.96 19.33
N GLU A 233 36.81 19.06 19.17
CA GLU A 233 35.82 18.79 20.22
C GLU A 233 34.67 17.92 19.70
N ASN A 234 33.83 17.40 20.62
CA ASN A 234 32.65 16.67 20.26
C ASN A 234 31.54 17.60 19.76
N GLY A 235 31.20 17.54 18.49
CA GLY A 235 30.15 18.37 17.89
C GLY A 235 28.73 17.96 18.30
N TYR A 236 28.50 16.65 18.59
CA TYR A 236 27.18 16.12 18.93
C TYR A 236 27.28 14.78 19.67
N LEU A 237 26.43 14.63 20.67
CA LEU A 237 26.27 13.38 21.44
C LEU A 237 24.80 12.97 21.44
N ASP A 238 24.51 11.70 21.11
CA ASP A 238 23.14 11.18 21.18
C ASP A 238 23.13 9.69 21.50
N VAL A 239 21.92 9.19 21.83
CA VAL A 239 21.65 7.79 22.13
C VAL A 239 20.60 7.26 21.18
N GLN A 240 20.93 6.22 20.45
CA GLN A 240 20.01 5.52 19.55
C GLN A 240 19.58 4.20 20.15
N GLU A 241 18.28 3.98 20.29
CA GLU A 241 17.74 2.69 20.69
C GLU A 241 17.49 1.81 19.46
N MET A 242 17.88 0.57 19.52
CA MET A 242 17.69 -0.44 18.50
C MET A 242 17.28 -1.79 19.11
N SER A 243 16.73 -2.69 18.29
CA SER A 243 16.42 -4.06 18.73
C SER A 243 16.66 -5.05 17.60
N GLN A 244 17.09 -6.27 17.99
CA GLN A 244 17.20 -7.42 17.08
C GLN A 244 15.97 -8.29 17.25
N ASN A 245 15.34 -8.67 16.14
CA ASN A 245 14.09 -9.40 16.17
C ASN A 245 14.05 -10.52 15.12
N LEU A 246 13.23 -11.53 15.40
CA LEU A 246 12.67 -12.42 14.40
C LEU A 246 11.20 -12.01 14.21
N PHE A 247 10.81 -11.66 13.00
CA PHE A 247 9.49 -11.16 12.70
C PHE A 247 8.62 -12.20 11.99
N TYR A 248 7.32 -12.15 12.26
CA TYR A 248 6.28 -12.75 11.45
C TYR A 248 5.52 -11.66 10.72
N GLU A 249 5.29 -11.87 9.42
CA GLU A 249 4.54 -11.00 8.55
C GLU A 249 3.44 -11.77 7.83
N TYR A 250 2.25 -11.17 7.73
CA TYR A 250 1.11 -11.73 6.99
C TYR A 250 0.59 -10.74 5.98
N ASN A 251 0.45 -11.22 4.74
CA ASN A 251 -0.19 -10.51 3.65
C ASN A 251 -1.24 -11.41 3.01
N VAL A 252 -2.32 -10.81 2.52
CA VAL A 252 -3.33 -11.54 1.76
C VAL A 252 -3.86 -10.71 0.61
N LEU A 253 -3.98 -11.32 -0.55
CA LEU A 253 -4.49 -10.72 -1.77
C LEU A 253 -5.77 -11.44 -2.20
N ASN A 254 -6.86 -10.69 -2.42
CA ASN A 254 -8.10 -11.20 -3.00
C ASN A 254 -7.93 -11.29 -4.53
N LEU A 255 -7.54 -12.46 -4.99
CA LEU A 255 -7.25 -12.72 -6.41
C LEU A 255 -8.50 -12.57 -7.29
N SER A 256 -9.64 -13.08 -6.83
CA SER A 256 -10.87 -13.06 -7.61
C SER A 256 -11.42 -11.65 -7.80
N GLU A 257 -11.36 -10.81 -6.78
CA GLU A 257 -11.77 -9.40 -6.89
C GLU A 257 -10.81 -8.63 -7.80
N LEU A 258 -9.52 -8.83 -7.62
CA LEU A 258 -8.51 -8.22 -8.49
C LEU A 258 -8.69 -8.61 -9.96
N ALA A 259 -9.01 -9.89 -10.23
CA ALA A 259 -9.24 -10.36 -11.60
C ALA A 259 -10.50 -9.75 -12.25
N VAL A 260 -11.52 -9.44 -11.46
CA VAL A 260 -12.70 -8.71 -11.96
C VAL A 260 -12.31 -7.30 -12.42
N ASP A 261 -11.39 -6.66 -11.70
CA ASP A 261 -10.98 -5.29 -11.97
C ASP A 261 -10.00 -5.17 -13.15
N ILE A 262 -9.01 -6.06 -13.23
CA ILE A 262 -7.87 -5.93 -14.17
C ILE A 262 -7.64 -7.17 -15.07
N GLY A 263 -8.49 -8.17 -15.00
CA GLY A 263 -8.36 -9.43 -15.74
C GLY A 263 -7.39 -10.43 -15.09
N PRO A 264 -7.54 -11.74 -15.44
CA PRO A 264 -6.78 -12.82 -14.81
C PRO A 264 -5.26 -12.71 -14.95
N GLU A 265 -4.77 -12.41 -16.15
CA GLU A 265 -3.35 -12.31 -16.45
C GLU A 265 -2.67 -11.18 -15.69
N MET A 266 -3.31 -10.00 -15.67
CA MET A 266 -2.77 -8.84 -14.94
C MET A 266 -2.89 -9.03 -13.43
N ALA A 267 -3.94 -9.68 -12.94
CA ALA A 267 -4.09 -10.04 -11.54
C ALA A 267 -2.99 -11.01 -11.07
N ALA A 268 -2.65 -12.01 -11.90
CA ALA A 268 -1.55 -12.92 -11.62
C ALA A 268 -0.18 -12.20 -11.65
N GLU A 269 0.05 -11.32 -12.62
CA GLU A 269 1.27 -10.50 -12.69
C GLU A 269 1.40 -9.62 -11.44
N PHE A 270 0.33 -8.92 -11.05
CA PHE A 270 0.30 -8.12 -9.84
C PHE A 270 0.61 -8.97 -8.60
N ALA A 271 -0.03 -10.14 -8.48
CA ALA A 271 0.13 -11.02 -7.33
C ALA A 271 1.58 -11.44 -7.13
N VAL A 272 2.27 -11.88 -8.20
CA VAL A 272 3.66 -12.33 -8.08
C VAL A 272 4.62 -11.18 -7.80
N LYS A 273 4.42 -10.02 -8.43
CA LYS A 273 5.20 -8.82 -8.14
C LYS A 273 4.99 -8.32 -6.71
N ALA A 274 3.76 -8.36 -6.20
CA ALA A 274 3.46 -8.02 -4.82
C ALA A 274 4.19 -8.96 -3.85
N MET A 275 4.11 -10.26 -4.07
CA MET A 275 4.75 -11.27 -3.22
C MET A 275 6.28 -11.21 -3.29
N GLU A 276 6.85 -10.89 -4.45
CA GLU A 276 8.28 -10.62 -4.60
C GLU A 276 8.71 -9.44 -3.71
N LYS A 277 8.00 -8.31 -3.76
CA LYS A 277 8.34 -7.15 -2.91
C LYS A 277 8.14 -7.44 -1.43
N VAL A 278 7.08 -8.14 -1.06
CA VAL A 278 6.88 -8.61 0.32
C VAL A 278 8.08 -9.46 0.79
N ALA A 279 8.60 -10.35 -0.06
CA ALA A 279 9.74 -11.19 0.30
C ALA A 279 11.08 -10.44 0.35
N THR A 280 11.29 -9.42 -0.50
CA THR A 280 12.62 -8.84 -0.73
C THR A 280 12.80 -7.42 -0.18
N THR A 281 11.73 -6.75 0.25
CA THR A 281 11.78 -5.34 0.65
C THR A 281 11.58 -5.17 2.14
N LEU A 282 12.36 -4.28 2.74
CA LEU A 282 12.21 -3.79 4.11
C LEU A 282 12.13 -2.26 4.10
N PRO A 283 11.52 -1.63 5.13
CA PRO A 283 11.50 -0.19 5.25
C PRO A 283 12.90 0.42 5.34
N ASP A 284 13.08 1.59 4.74
CA ASP A 284 14.37 2.31 4.68
C ASP A 284 14.77 3.00 5.99
N GLY A 285 13.94 2.89 7.04
CA GLY A 285 14.18 3.55 8.31
C GLY A 285 15.53 3.17 8.91
N MET A 286 16.46 4.13 8.98
CA MET A 286 17.82 4.00 9.52
C MET A 286 18.71 2.95 8.82
N GLN A 287 18.41 2.57 7.60
CA GLN A 287 19.22 1.57 6.85
C GLN A 287 20.67 2.03 6.62
N ASN A 288 20.91 3.33 6.48
CA ASN A 288 22.27 3.86 6.38
C ASN A 288 23.15 3.55 7.62
N ARG A 289 22.53 3.30 8.78
CA ARG A 289 23.23 2.93 10.02
C ARG A 289 23.31 1.42 10.21
N PHE A 290 22.22 0.72 9.93
CA PHE A 290 22.08 -0.68 10.33
C PHE A 290 22.22 -1.67 9.18
N ALA A 291 21.99 -1.23 7.92
CA ALA A 291 22.05 -2.08 6.71
C ALA A 291 21.31 -3.42 6.89
N SER A 292 20.14 -3.38 7.55
CA SER A 292 19.34 -4.56 7.90
C SER A 292 18.49 -4.97 6.69
N TYR A 293 19.11 -5.73 5.77
CA TYR A 293 18.50 -6.23 4.54
C TYR A 293 18.38 -7.76 4.50
N GLU A 294 18.09 -8.36 5.65
CA GLU A 294 17.98 -9.80 5.75
C GLU A 294 16.82 -10.35 4.95
N MET A 295 17.10 -11.45 4.22
CA MET A 295 16.09 -12.21 3.51
C MET A 295 15.25 -13.07 4.46
N PRO A 296 14.01 -13.44 4.09
CA PRO A 296 13.22 -14.38 4.87
C PRO A 296 13.92 -15.70 5.11
N VAL A 297 13.73 -16.23 6.31
CA VAL A 297 14.10 -17.63 6.63
C VAL A 297 13.16 -18.58 5.88
N THR A 298 11.89 -18.23 5.85
CA THR A 298 10.86 -18.95 5.10
C THR A 298 9.76 -17.99 4.66
N ALA A 299 9.25 -18.22 3.47
CA ALA A 299 8.04 -17.61 2.96
C ALA A 299 7.09 -18.74 2.50
N LEU A 300 5.95 -18.83 3.16
CA LEU A 300 4.87 -19.77 2.85
C LEU A 300 3.77 -19.00 2.11
N PHE A 301 3.44 -19.46 0.90
CA PHE A 301 2.30 -18.94 0.13
C PHE A 301 1.25 -20.03 -0.02
N THR A 302 -0.02 -19.67 0.16
CA THR A 302 -1.14 -20.61 -0.05
C THR A 302 -2.26 -19.95 -0.84
N ILE A 303 -2.71 -20.63 -1.91
CA ILE A 303 -3.91 -20.24 -2.65
C ILE A 303 -5.09 -21.02 -2.07
N ARG A 304 -6.13 -20.33 -1.66
CA ARG A 304 -7.29 -20.92 -1.00
C ARG A 304 -8.54 -20.03 -1.07
N GLU A 305 -9.68 -20.57 -0.70
CA GLU A 305 -10.97 -19.86 -0.77
C GLU A 305 -11.20 -18.87 0.38
N ARG A 306 -10.34 -18.87 1.40
CA ARG A 306 -10.46 -18.00 2.58
C ARG A 306 -9.13 -17.43 3.00
N GLN A 307 -9.20 -16.30 3.67
CA GLN A 307 -8.07 -15.70 4.38
C GLN A 307 -7.75 -16.52 5.63
N ALA A 308 -6.46 -16.71 5.92
CA ALA A 308 -5.99 -17.49 7.07
C ALA A 308 -4.73 -16.84 7.66
N ASN A 309 -4.89 -16.00 8.68
CA ASN A 309 -3.74 -15.42 9.39
C ASN A 309 -3.25 -16.39 10.47
N LEU A 310 -1.98 -16.80 10.39
CA LEU A 310 -1.35 -17.73 11.32
C LEU A 310 -0.64 -17.01 12.49
N GLN A 311 -0.96 -15.76 12.77
CA GLN A 311 -0.38 -14.98 13.89
C GLN A 311 -0.53 -15.67 15.24
N SER A 312 -1.57 -16.48 15.43
CA SER A 312 -1.81 -17.27 16.63
C SER A 312 -0.69 -18.26 16.97
N ALA A 313 0.08 -18.74 15.97
CA ALA A 313 1.31 -19.50 16.20
C ALA A 313 2.29 -18.80 17.16
N PHE A 314 2.26 -17.50 17.15
CA PHE A 314 3.20 -16.64 17.87
C PHE A 314 2.56 -15.86 19.03
N TRP A 315 1.42 -16.33 19.54
CA TRP A 315 0.75 -15.68 20.68
C TRP A 315 1.66 -15.57 21.91
N ALA A 316 2.37 -16.62 22.26
CA ALA A 316 3.44 -16.58 23.22
C ALA A 316 4.80 -16.36 22.55
N PRO A 317 5.71 -15.53 23.12
CA PRO A 317 7.05 -15.38 22.58
C PRO A 317 7.81 -16.70 22.62
N THR A 318 8.68 -16.93 21.63
CA THR A 318 9.57 -18.09 21.67
C THR A 318 10.64 -17.91 22.73
N LYS A 319 10.95 -19.00 23.42
CA LYS A 319 12.03 -19.10 24.42
C LYS A 319 13.06 -20.17 24.03
N SER A 320 12.95 -20.74 22.83
CA SER A 320 13.89 -21.72 22.30
C SER A 320 15.28 -21.09 22.06
N GLU A 321 16.33 -21.85 22.25
CA GLU A 321 17.69 -21.48 21.85
C GLU A 321 17.77 -21.37 20.31
N ASP A 322 17.14 -22.29 19.57
CA ASP A 322 16.95 -22.19 18.13
C ASP A 322 15.59 -21.56 17.84
N ILE A 323 15.55 -20.24 17.95
CA ILE A 323 14.34 -19.42 17.69
C ILE A 323 13.82 -19.61 16.26
N ILE A 324 14.71 -19.85 15.29
CA ILE A 324 14.35 -20.00 13.87
C ILE A 324 13.62 -21.32 13.65
N ALA A 325 14.21 -22.44 14.07
CA ALA A 325 13.60 -23.76 13.92
C ALA A 325 12.26 -23.85 14.68
N ASP A 326 12.19 -23.31 15.91
CA ASP A 326 10.96 -23.29 16.70
C ASP A 326 9.87 -22.47 15.98
N SER A 327 10.21 -21.33 15.39
CA SER A 327 9.23 -20.47 14.71
C SER A 327 8.68 -21.12 13.44
N VAL A 328 9.53 -21.77 12.64
CA VAL A 328 9.08 -22.49 11.43
C VAL A 328 8.18 -23.67 11.81
N ARG A 329 8.56 -24.43 12.84
CA ARG A 329 7.74 -25.55 13.36
C ARG A 329 6.37 -25.03 13.84
N ARG A 330 6.32 -23.97 14.65
CA ARG A 330 5.07 -23.39 15.16
C ARG A 330 4.16 -22.87 14.05
N LEU A 331 4.74 -22.30 12.99
CA LEU A 331 3.99 -21.89 11.81
C LEU A 331 3.29 -23.09 11.16
N GLY A 332 3.99 -24.19 10.97
CA GLY A 332 3.44 -25.45 10.41
C GLY A 332 2.39 -26.08 11.32
N ASP A 333 2.65 -26.14 12.65
CA ASP A 333 1.70 -26.66 13.62
C ASP A 333 0.38 -25.90 13.58
N GLU A 334 0.42 -24.57 13.51
CA GLU A 334 -0.78 -23.73 13.44
C GLU A 334 -1.50 -23.88 12.12
N ALA A 335 -0.79 -23.99 11.00
CA ALA A 335 -1.38 -24.26 9.70
C ALA A 335 -2.16 -25.59 9.71
N ARG A 336 -1.55 -26.66 10.20
CA ARG A 336 -2.20 -27.98 10.34
C ARG A 336 -3.44 -27.90 11.23
N ARG A 337 -3.31 -27.27 12.41
CA ARG A 337 -4.46 -27.09 13.32
C ARG A 337 -5.64 -26.40 12.64
N MET A 338 -5.36 -25.38 11.82
CA MET A 338 -6.42 -24.70 11.04
C MET A 338 -7.05 -25.62 9.98
N TYR A 339 -6.23 -26.41 9.28
CA TYR A 339 -6.72 -27.34 8.24
C TYR A 339 -7.54 -28.49 8.84
N ASP A 340 -7.12 -29.00 9.99
CA ASP A 340 -7.80 -30.10 10.64
C ASP A 340 -9.13 -29.70 11.30
N SER A 341 -9.34 -28.41 11.61
CA SER A 341 -10.44 -28.01 12.48
C SER A 341 -11.38 -26.94 11.90
N PHE A 342 -10.90 -26.07 11.00
CA PHE A 342 -11.67 -24.87 10.62
C PHE A 342 -11.72 -24.59 9.11
N LEU A 343 -10.72 -25.01 8.36
CA LEU A 343 -10.55 -24.61 6.97
C LEU A 343 -10.17 -25.84 6.14
N GLU A 344 -10.70 -25.92 4.93
CA GLU A 344 -10.20 -26.88 3.94
C GLU A 344 -8.71 -26.62 3.66
N PRO A 345 -7.95 -27.66 3.32
CA PRO A 345 -6.57 -27.51 2.83
C PRO A 345 -6.47 -26.49 1.69
N PRO A 346 -5.33 -25.82 1.49
CA PRO A 346 -5.17 -24.93 0.36
C PRO A 346 -5.23 -25.67 -0.97
N VAL A 347 -5.73 -25.01 -2.01
CA VAL A 347 -5.72 -25.52 -3.39
C VAL A 347 -4.28 -25.76 -3.85
N LYS A 348 -3.37 -24.84 -3.48
CA LYS A 348 -1.95 -24.95 -3.76
C LYS A 348 -1.15 -24.27 -2.67
N ALA A 349 0.00 -24.84 -2.33
CA ALA A 349 0.95 -24.28 -1.38
C ALA A 349 2.36 -24.20 -1.98
N TYR A 350 3.11 -23.16 -1.61
CA TYR A 350 4.49 -22.93 -2.04
C TYR A 350 5.33 -22.51 -0.85
N VAL A 351 6.59 -22.95 -0.81
CA VAL A 351 7.54 -22.55 0.22
C VAL A 351 8.88 -22.14 -0.41
N ILE A 352 9.38 -20.99 -0.01
CA ILE A 352 10.73 -20.53 -0.33
C ILE A 352 11.52 -20.47 0.98
N GLY A 353 12.74 -21.00 0.99
CA GLY A 353 13.61 -21.07 2.17
C GLY A 353 13.41 -22.35 2.98
N LYS A 354 13.36 -22.24 4.31
CA LYS A 354 13.21 -23.41 5.17
C LYS A 354 11.83 -24.05 4.98
N PRO A 355 11.77 -25.40 4.85
CA PRO A 355 10.51 -26.11 4.64
C PRO A 355 9.57 -25.94 5.85
N VAL A 356 8.28 -25.80 5.55
CA VAL A 356 7.19 -25.75 6.54
C VAL A 356 6.39 -27.04 6.41
N ASP A 357 6.23 -27.77 7.49
CA ASP A 357 5.42 -28.99 7.53
C ASP A 357 3.93 -28.63 7.60
N LEU A 358 3.20 -28.90 6.51
CA LEU A 358 1.76 -28.66 6.38
C LEU A 358 0.92 -29.96 6.49
N GLY A 359 1.50 -31.06 6.99
CA GLY A 359 0.83 -32.35 7.13
C GLY A 359 0.59 -33.02 5.76
N ALA A 360 -0.67 -33.22 5.42
CA ALA A 360 -1.04 -33.87 4.16
C ALA A 360 -0.87 -32.97 2.91
N VAL A 361 -0.61 -31.68 3.10
CA VAL A 361 -0.38 -30.73 2.00
C VAL A 361 1.13 -30.68 1.69
N GLU A 362 1.52 -31.10 0.51
CA GLU A 362 2.91 -31.04 0.06
C GLU A 362 3.15 -29.71 -0.71
N PRO A 363 3.88 -28.75 -0.15
CA PRO A 363 4.14 -27.48 -0.82
C PRO A 363 5.16 -27.65 -1.94
N GLU A 364 4.96 -26.94 -3.04
CA GLU A 364 5.99 -26.79 -4.06
C GLU A 364 7.12 -25.93 -3.52
N THR A 365 8.37 -26.39 -3.64
CA THR A 365 9.56 -25.72 -3.12
C THR A 365 10.54 -25.42 -4.24
N GLY A 366 11.32 -24.35 -4.08
CA GLY A 366 12.29 -23.99 -5.11
C GLY A 366 12.90 -22.60 -4.89
N ARG A 367 13.61 -22.16 -5.93
CA ARG A 367 14.11 -20.77 -5.97
C ARG A 367 12.94 -19.82 -6.15
N MET A 368 13.07 -18.62 -5.62
CA MET A 368 12.00 -17.62 -5.66
C MET A 368 11.45 -17.39 -7.08
N ALA A 369 12.32 -17.23 -8.07
CA ALA A 369 11.90 -17.00 -9.46
C ALA A 369 11.04 -18.17 -10.01
N ASP A 370 11.44 -19.40 -9.72
CA ASP A 370 10.74 -20.60 -10.21
C ASP A 370 9.37 -20.75 -9.53
N VAL A 371 9.34 -20.58 -8.22
CA VAL A 371 8.11 -20.62 -7.41
C VAL A 371 7.12 -19.53 -7.84
N LEU A 372 7.58 -18.29 -8.04
CA LEU A 372 6.72 -17.20 -8.48
C LEU A 372 6.19 -17.42 -9.91
N ALA A 373 7.02 -18.01 -10.80
CA ALA A 373 6.58 -18.36 -12.16
C ALA A 373 5.52 -19.48 -12.15
N SER A 374 5.69 -20.50 -11.30
CA SER A 374 4.69 -21.56 -11.10
C SER A 374 3.40 -21.01 -10.50
N MET A 375 3.50 -20.20 -9.46
CA MET A 375 2.37 -19.52 -8.83
C MET A 375 1.58 -18.66 -9.82
N LYS A 376 2.26 -17.91 -10.70
CA LYS A 376 1.61 -17.11 -11.74
C LYS A 376 0.74 -17.97 -12.66
N LYS A 377 1.27 -19.10 -13.12
CA LYS A 377 0.52 -20.04 -14.01
C LYS A 377 -0.71 -20.62 -13.31
N GLU A 378 -0.56 -21.02 -12.06
CA GLU A 378 -1.67 -21.55 -11.27
C GLU A 378 -2.76 -20.49 -11.06
N ILE A 379 -2.40 -19.26 -10.73
CA ILE A 379 -3.36 -18.16 -10.55
C ILE A 379 -4.14 -17.90 -11.85
N ILE A 380 -3.46 -17.86 -13.01
CA ILE A 380 -4.13 -17.68 -14.30
C ILE A 380 -5.12 -18.81 -14.56
N SER A 381 -4.72 -20.06 -14.31
CA SER A 381 -5.60 -21.23 -14.49
C SER A 381 -6.85 -21.14 -13.63
N LEU A 382 -6.69 -20.85 -12.33
CA LEU A 382 -7.80 -20.77 -11.38
C LEU A 382 -8.75 -19.57 -11.62
N LEU A 383 -8.28 -18.50 -12.22
CA LEU A 383 -9.07 -17.30 -12.49
C LEU A 383 -9.68 -17.30 -13.90
N GLY A 384 -9.20 -18.17 -14.78
CA GLY A 384 -9.72 -18.35 -16.15
C GLY A 384 -10.86 -19.37 -16.26
N GLU A 385 -11.09 -20.16 -15.19
CA GLU A 385 -12.21 -21.09 -15.05
C GLU A 385 -13.47 -20.38 -14.53
#